data_9ac2c5f2da40efb9be877f1d725aea36
#
_entry.id   9ac2c5f2da40efb9be877f1d725aea36
#
_cell.length_a   1.000
_cell.length_b   1.000
_cell.length_c   1.000
_cell.angle_alpha   90.00
_cell.angle_beta   90.00
_cell.angle_gamma   90.00
#
_symmetry.space_group_name_H-M   'P 1'
#
loop_
_entity.id
_entity.type
_entity.pdbx_description
1 polymer ?
#
loop_
_entity_poly.entity_id
_entity_poly.type
_entity_poly.pdbx_seq_one_letter_code
_entity_poly.pdbx_strand_id
1 'polypeptide(L)'
;YTVVIKVLPEYLALGTDSDYFLCPMAPIAAQRLADKLDCVLPTRKMVNLVWTNASIKLNPQPIPPSDQMTTVPVFAQHNLMVRQQRDQHTNAHPFGALVSGHKKDVVISSKIYTNFATAARQPVVIYGWHYTSGAPIQPLYNGHSETWADYSHGIRLVHRLVTINGTSV
;
A
#
# COMPACT_ATOMS: atom_id res chain seq x y z
N TYR A 1 -12.18 -17.30 -17.40
CA TYR A 1 -10.82 -16.78 -17.68
C TYR A 1 -9.99 -16.81 -16.42
N THR A 2 -8.75 -17.28 -16.52
CA THR A 2 -7.72 -17.15 -15.47
C THR A 2 -6.93 -15.88 -15.73
N VAL A 3 -6.92 -14.98 -14.76
CA VAL A 3 -6.14 -13.73 -14.82
C VAL A 3 -5.06 -13.76 -13.74
N VAL A 4 -3.81 -13.57 -14.16
CA VAL A 4 -2.66 -13.49 -13.25
C VAL A 4 -2.15 -12.06 -13.25
N ILE A 5 -2.10 -11.45 -12.06
CA ILE A 5 -1.48 -10.15 -11.81
C ILE A 5 -0.17 -10.36 -11.05
N LYS A 6 0.86 -9.60 -11.41
CA LYS A 6 2.14 -9.59 -10.70
C LYS A 6 2.21 -8.35 -9.80
N VAL A 7 2.47 -8.55 -8.54
CA VAL A 7 2.54 -7.44 -7.55
C VAL A 7 3.87 -7.52 -6.79
N LEU A 8 4.32 -6.39 -6.26
CA LEU A 8 5.41 -6.43 -5.28
C LEU A 8 4.96 -7.24 -4.05
N PRO A 9 5.82 -8.11 -3.51
CA PRO A 9 5.48 -8.91 -2.34
C PRO A 9 5.29 -8.07 -1.08
N GLU A 10 5.96 -6.91 -1.00
CA GLU A 10 5.86 -5.95 0.09
C GLU A 10 5.54 -4.56 -0.46
N TYR A 11 5.18 -3.62 0.40
CA TYR A 11 5.13 -2.20 0.05
C TYR A 11 6.53 -1.69 -0.28
N LEU A 12 6.59 -0.65 -1.12
CA LEU A 12 7.85 -0.04 -1.51
C LEU A 12 8.68 0.32 -0.29
N ALA A 13 9.90 -0.15 -0.28
CA ALA A 13 10.89 0.10 0.76
C ALA A 13 12.23 0.51 0.16
N LEU A 14 13.02 1.22 0.94
CA LEU A 14 14.43 1.53 0.66
C LEU A 14 15.31 0.85 1.69
N GLY A 15 16.45 0.32 1.27
CA GLY A 15 17.42 -0.34 2.13
C GLY A 15 17.71 -1.78 1.72
N THR A 16 18.04 -2.60 2.70
CA THR A 16 18.34 -4.03 2.56
C THR A 16 17.35 -4.86 3.35
N ASP A 17 17.38 -6.18 3.21
CA ASP A 17 16.50 -7.08 3.98
C ASP A 17 16.69 -6.98 5.50
N SER A 18 17.90 -6.61 5.94
CA SER A 18 18.21 -6.42 7.37
C SER A 18 17.98 -5.00 7.86
N ASP A 19 17.96 -4.02 6.97
CA ASP A 19 17.70 -2.62 7.32
C ASP A 19 16.98 -1.91 6.19
N TYR A 20 15.65 -1.79 6.33
CA TYR A 20 14.78 -1.18 5.34
C TYR A 20 13.80 -0.19 5.96
N PHE A 21 13.36 0.72 5.14
CA PHE A 21 12.37 1.73 5.46
C PHE A 21 11.21 1.66 4.46
N LEU A 22 10.03 1.27 4.95
CA LEU A 22 8.79 1.33 4.17
C LEU A 22 8.42 2.79 3.94
N CYS A 23 8.48 3.23 2.69
CA CYS A 23 8.34 4.65 2.35
C CYS A 23 6.88 5.09 2.28
N PRO A 24 6.34 5.82 3.28
CA PRO A 24 5.13 6.60 3.09
C PRO A 24 5.39 7.64 2.00
N MET A 25 4.49 7.72 1.02
CA MET A 25 4.71 8.55 -0.15
C MET A 25 3.43 9.27 -0.54
N ALA A 26 3.58 10.52 -0.97
CA ALA A 26 2.46 11.26 -1.54
C ALA A 26 1.98 10.57 -2.83
N PRO A 27 0.67 10.49 -3.08
CA PRO A 27 0.12 9.80 -4.24
C PRO A 27 0.69 10.24 -5.58
N ILE A 28 0.98 11.54 -5.75
CA ILE A 28 1.60 12.06 -6.98
C ILE A 28 3.03 11.49 -7.19
N ALA A 29 3.79 11.32 -6.11
CA ALA A 29 5.12 10.72 -6.18
C ALA A 29 5.02 9.20 -6.43
N ALA A 30 4.06 8.54 -5.80
CA ALA A 30 3.77 7.12 -6.02
C ALA A 30 3.40 6.82 -7.48
N GLN A 31 2.53 7.65 -8.08
CA GLN A 31 2.16 7.50 -9.49
C GLN A 31 3.36 7.69 -10.43
N ARG A 32 4.16 8.75 -10.20
CA ARG A 32 5.37 9.00 -11.01
C ARG A 32 6.39 7.84 -10.92
N LEU A 33 6.50 7.24 -9.75
CA LEU A 33 7.38 6.09 -9.58
C LEU A 33 6.82 4.84 -10.28
N ALA A 34 5.52 4.58 -10.15
CA ALA A 34 4.86 3.49 -10.87
C ALA A 34 5.08 3.62 -12.39
N ASP A 35 4.90 4.81 -12.96
CA ASP A 35 5.11 5.08 -14.39
C ASP A 35 6.57 4.80 -14.82
N LYS A 36 7.55 5.20 -14.00
CA LYS A 36 8.97 4.96 -14.28
C LYS A 36 9.39 3.49 -14.19
N LEU A 37 8.66 2.70 -13.43
CA LEU A 37 8.96 1.28 -13.21
C LEU A 37 8.05 0.36 -14.05
N ASP A 38 7.33 0.92 -15.04
CA ASP A 38 6.36 0.19 -15.87
C ASP A 38 5.31 -0.57 -15.03
N CYS A 39 4.87 0.07 -13.96
CA CYS A 39 3.88 -0.43 -13.02
C CYS A 39 2.65 0.48 -12.98
N VAL A 40 1.65 0.04 -12.27
CA VAL A 40 0.45 0.80 -11.91
C VAL A 40 0.20 0.71 -10.41
N LEU A 41 -0.59 1.62 -9.87
CA LEU A 41 -1.12 1.52 -8.53
C LEU A 41 -2.28 0.50 -8.51
N PRO A 42 -2.54 -0.18 -7.39
CA PRO A 42 -3.58 -1.20 -7.32
C PRO A 42 -4.99 -0.59 -7.36
N THR A 43 -5.95 -1.40 -7.72
CA THR A 43 -7.37 -1.14 -7.43
C THR A 43 -7.75 -1.74 -6.07
N ARG A 44 -8.90 -1.34 -5.51
CA ARG A 44 -9.45 -1.97 -4.28
C ARG A 44 -9.53 -3.50 -4.41
N LYS A 45 -9.96 -4.01 -5.58
CA LYS A 45 -10.06 -5.45 -5.81
C LYS A 45 -8.69 -6.13 -5.72
N MET A 46 -7.66 -5.52 -6.29
CA MET A 46 -6.28 -6.04 -6.20
C MET A 46 -5.77 -6.03 -4.75
N VAL A 47 -6.02 -4.97 -3.99
CA VAL A 47 -5.66 -4.92 -2.55
C VAL A 47 -6.32 -6.06 -1.77
N ASN A 48 -7.61 -6.33 -2.01
CA ASN A 48 -8.31 -7.46 -1.39
C ASN A 48 -7.72 -8.82 -1.81
N LEU A 49 -7.38 -8.99 -3.09
CA LEU A 49 -6.74 -10.21 -3.58
C LEU A 49 -5.35 -10.41 -2.96
N VAL A 50 -4.57 -9.33 -2.85
CA VAL A 50 -3.26 -9.36 -2.16
C VAL A 50 -3.46 -9.79 -0.71
N TRP A 51 -4.40 -9.18 0.02
CA TRP A 51 -4.67 -9.56 1.40
C TRP A 51 -5.11 -11.02 1.54
N THR A 52 -6.01 -11.48 0.67
CA THR A 52 -6.51 -12.87 0.71
C THR A 52 -5.38 -13.88 0.50
N ASN A 53 -4.47 -13.61 -0.44
CA ASN A 53 -3.39 -14.51 -0.83
C ASN A 53 -2.07 -14.26 -0.07
N ALA A 54 -2.01 -13.26 0.81
CA ALA A 54 -0.81 -12.98 1.58
C ALA A 54 -0.45 -14.14 2.50
N SER A 55 0.81 -14.59 2.41
CA SER A 55 1.40 -15.58 3.30
C SER A 55 1.58 -15.01 4.71
N ILE A 56 1.77 -13.69 4.82
CA ILE A 56 1.94 -12.97 6.07
C ILE A 56 0.88 -11.87 6.14
N LYS A 57 0.04 -11.94 7.16
CA LYS A 57 -0.95 -10.92 7.48
C LYS A 57 -0.56 -10.22 8.77
N LEU A 58 0.01 -9.01 8.63
CA LEU A 58 0.39 -8.18 9.75
C LEU A 58 -0.80 -7.34 10.21
N ASN A 59 -0.95 -7.17 11.51
CA ASN A 59 -1.96 -6.27 12.04
C ASN A 59 -1.59 -4.81 11.80
N PRO A 60 -2.58 -3.95 11.54
CA PRO A 60 -2.40 -2.51 11.62
C PRO A 60 -1.84 -2.07 12.97
N GLN A 61 -0.99 -1.05 12.93
CA GLN A 61 -0.40 -0.42 14.13
C GLN A 61 -0.74 1.08 14.14
N PRO A 62 -2.00 1.44 14.44
CA PRO A 62 -2.39 2.84 14.44
C PRO A 62 -1.69 3.61 15.58
N ILE A 63 -1.13 4.76 15.22
CA ILE A 63 -0.62 5.76 16.15
C ILE A 63 -1.74 6.78 16.38
N PRO A 64 -1.96 7.27 17.60
CA PRO A 64 -2.99 8.27 17.85
C PRO A 64 -2.87 9.48 16.92
N PRO A 65 -3.99 9.98 16.37
CA PRO A 65 -3.97 11.13 15.47
C PRO A 65 -3.29 12.36 16.08
N SER A 66 -2.41 12.99 15.31
CA SER A 66 -1.73 14.23 15.69
C SER A 66 -1.23 14.96 14.45
N ASP A 67 -0.84 16.21 14.58
CA ASP A 67 -0.22 16.98 13.50
C ASP A 67 1.14 16.42 13.08
N GLN A 68 1.74 15.54 13.90
CA GLN A 68 3.03 14.91 13.63
C GLN A 68 2.92 13.68 12.72
N MET A 69 1.71 13.19 12.42
CA MET A 69 1.52 11.94 11.65
C MET A 69 2.08 11.98 10.21
N THR A 70 2.43 13.17 9.72
CA THR A 70 3.05 13.39 8.41
C THR A 70 4.56 13.65 8.47
N THR A 71 5.17 13.44 9.63
CA THR A 71 6.60 13.73 9.86
C THR A 71 7.47 12.47 9.78
N VAL A 72 8.73 12.66 9.39
CA VAL A 72 9.71 11.57 9.29
C VAL A 72 9.91 10.80 10.60
N PRO A 73 10.01 11.45 11.78
CA PRO A 73 10.11 10.71 13.05
C PRO A 73 8.95 9.73 13.28
N VAL A 74 7.70 10.13 12.97
CA VAL A 74 6.53 9.25 13.11
C VAL A 74 6.54 8.16 12.04
N PHE A 75 7.02 8.44 10.83
CA PHE A 75 7.25 7.42 9.81
C PHE A 75 8.25 6.36 10.29
N ALA A 76 9.37 6.78 10.88
CA ALA A 76 10.38 5.88 11.42
C ALA A 76 9.84 5.05 12.59
N GLN A 77 9.09 5.66 13.50
CA GLN A 77 8.43 4.95 14.60
C GLN A 77 7.50 3.86 14.08
N HIS A 78 6.63 4.19 13.13
CA HIS A 78 5.72 3.19 12.55
C HIS A 78 6.46 2.10 11.77
N ASN A 79 7.53 2.46 11.05
CA ASN A 79 8.37 1.49 10.35
C ASN A 79 8.97 0.46 11.33
N LEU A 80 9.46 0.92 12.49
CA LEU A 80 9.99 0.04 13.53
C LEU A 80 8.91 -0.93 14.05
N MET A 81 7.70 -0.44 14.32
CA MET A 81 6.58 -1.25 14.80
C MET A 81 6.21 -2.34 13.77
N VAL A 82 6.18 -1.99 12.49
CA VAL A 82 5.89 -2.95 11.41
C VAL A 82 7.03 -3.98 11.27
N ARG A 83 8.29 -3.54 11.29
CA ARG A 83 9.45 -4.45 11.22
C ARG A 83 9.44 -5.45 12.36
N GLN A 84 9.18 -5.03 13.58
CA GLN A 84 9.09 -5.92 14.73
C GLN A 84 8.03 -7.03 14.55
N GLN A 85 6.89 -6.74 13.92
CA GLN A 85 5.92 -7.77 13.56
C GLN A 85 6.46 -8.66 12.43
N ARG A 86 7.02 -8.07 11.38
CA ARG A 86 7.54 -8.80 10.22
C ARG A 86 8.63 -9.79 10.62
N ASP A 87 9.52 -9.40 11.52
CA ASP A 87 10.66 -10.19 11.98
C ASP A 87 10.21 -11.48 12.69
N GLN A 88 9.05 -11.47 13.35
CA GLN A 88 8.47 -12.69 13.97
C GLN A 88 8.11 -13.77 12.94
N HIS A 89 7.97 -13.40 11.67
CA HIS A 89 7.62 -14.31 10.58
C HIS A 89 8.80 -14.71 9.69
N THR A 90 10.00 -14.14 9.89
CA THR A 90 11.13 -14.28 8.96
C THR A 90 11.61 -15.73 8.81
N ASN A 91 11.57 -16.51 9.88
CA ASN A 91 11.99 -17.92 9.84
C ASN A 91 11.06 -18.80 9.00
N ALA A 92 9.75 -18.57 9.08
CA ALA A 92 8.75 -19.35 8.33
C ALA A 92 8.51 -18.77 6.92
N HIS A 93 8.69 -17.49 6.76
CA HIS A 93 8.40 -16.73 5.53
C HIS A 93 9.53 -15.72 5.25
N PRO A 94 10.55 -16.11 4.49
CA PRO A 94 11.68 -15.22 4.15
C PRO A 94 11.22 -14.00 3.36
N PHE A 95 12.12 -13.03 3.18
CA PHE A 95 11.87 -11.88 2.32
C PHE A 95 11.51 -12.34 0.90
N GLY A 96 10.56 -11.65 0.25
CA GLY A 96 9.93 -12.11 -1.00
C GLY A 96 8.59 -12.83 -0.80
N ALA A 97 8.24 -13.26 0.41
CA ALA A 97 6.88 -13.72 0.72
C ALA A 97 5.89 -12.55 0.64
N LEU A 98 4.66 -12.83 0.18
CA LEU A 98 3.62 -11.81 0.06
C LEU A 98 3.11 -11.39 1.44
N VAL A 99 3.29 -10.11 1.76
CA VAL A 99 2.89 -9.49 3.04
C VAL A 99 1.76 -8.50 2.82
N SER A 100 0.80 -8.43 3.73
CA SER A 100 -0.29 -7.46 3.68
C SER A 100 -0.82 -7.10 5.08
N GLY A 101 -1.68 -6.08 5.15
CA GLY A 101 -2.40 -5.67 6.36
C GLY A 101 -1.86 -4.44 7.06
N HIS A 102 -0.58 -4.18 7.02
CA HIS A 102 0.12 -3.19 7.86
C HIS A 102 0.16 -1.74 7.32
N LYS A 103 -0.36 -1.50 6.11
CA LYS A 103 -0.47 -0.17 5.50
C LYS A 103 -1.79 -0.02 4.75
N LYS A 104 -2.21 1.21 4.48
CA LYS A 104 -3.26 1.53 3.53
C LYS A 104 -2.65 1.83 2.17
N ASP A 105 -3.27 1.32 1.12
CA ASP A 105 -2.83 1.50 -0.26
C ASP A 105 -3.39 2.79 -0.86
N VAL A 106 -2.60 3.49 -1.65
CA VAL A 106 -3.11 4.44 -2.63
C VAL A 106 -3.66 3.63 -3.80
N VAL A 107 -4.95 3.84 -4.14
CA VAL A 107 -5.65 2.99 -5.11
C VAL A 107 -6.24 3.78 -6.27
N ILE A 108 -6.31 3.15 -7.43
CA ILE A 108 -7.08 3.65 -8.59
C ILE A 108 -8.55 3.31 -8.37
N SER A 109 -9.42 4.32 -8.39
CA SER A 109 -10.85 4.17 -8.20
C SER A 109 -11.62 5.32 -8.84
N SER A 110 -12.80 5.04 -9.40
CA SER A 110 -13.73 6.07 -9.90
C SER A 110 -14.20 7.04 -8.81
N LYS A 111 -14.05 6.66 -7.52
CA LYS A 111 -14.35 7.56 -6.39
C LYS A 111 -13.52 8.86 -6.42
N ILE A 112 -12.41 8.89 -7.15
CA ILE A 112 -11.61 10.11 -7.34
C ILE A 112 -12.44 11.26 -7.93
N TYR A 113 -13.44 10.96 -8.76
CA TYR A 113 -14.30 11.98 -9.40
C TYR A 113 -15.35 12.57 -8.46
N THR A 114 -15.63 11.91 -7.34
CA THR A 114 -16.51 12.48 -6.30
C THR A 114 -15.79 13.67 -5.67
N ASN A 115 -16.38 14.86 -5.73
CA ASN A 115 -15.80 16.13 -5.25
C ASN A 115 -14.65 16.68 -6.11
N PHE A 116 -14.30 16.08 -7.25
CA PHE A 116 -13.19 16.54 -8.09
C PHE A 116 -13.35 18.02 -8.50
N ALA A 117 -14.55 18.43 -8.89
CA ALA A 117 -14.83 19.79 -9.34
C ALA A 117 -14.79 20.85 -8.22
N THR A 118 -14.94 20.45 -6.96
CA THR A 118 -15.02 21.36 -5.81
C THR A 118 -13.80 21.27 -4.88
N ALA A 119 -12.91 20.33 -5.12
CA ALA A 119 -11.72 20.12 -4.30
C ALA A 119 -10.68 21.22 -4.58
N ALA A 120 -10.11 21.83 -3.54
CA ALA A 120 -9.02 22.80 -3.67
C ALA A 120 -7.72 22.17 -4.21
N ARG A 121 -7.56 20.86 -4.09
CA ARG A 121 -6.48 20.04 -4.63
C ARG A 121 -7.06 18.78 -5.24
N GLN A 122 -6.30 18.09 -6.09
CA GLN A 122 -6.75 16.86 -6.71
C GLN A 122 -6.97 15.78 -5.64
N PRO A 123 -8.18 15.23 -5.50
CA PRO A 123 -8.44 14.16 -4.57
C PRO A 123 -7.77 12.87 -5.04
N VAL A 124 -7.38 12.06 -4.09
CA VAL A 124 -6.86 10.72 -4.32
C VAL A 124 -7.67 9.72 -3.52
N VAL A 125 -7.55 8.44 -3.83
CA VAL A 125 -8.28 7.41 -3.12
C VAL A 125 -7.31 6.50 -2.39
N ILE A 126 -7.62 6.24 -1.11
CA ILE A 126 -6.91 5.30 -0.25
C ILE A 126 -7.85 4.21 0.22
N TYR A 127 -7.27 3.00 0.49
CA TYR A 127 -8.04 1.85 0.93
C TYR A 127 -7.15 0.81 1.63
N GLY A 128 -7.72 0.05 2.56
CA GLY A 128 -7.10 -1.14 3.10
C GLY A 128 -6.70 -1.03 4.57
N TRP A 129 -5.44 -1.37 4.90
CA TRP A 129 -4.97 -1.47 6.28
C TRP A 129 -5.82 -2.49 7.05
N HIS A 130 -5.79 -3.73 6.54
CA HIS A 130 -6.68 -4.79 7.00
C HIS A 130 -6.23 -5.40 8.31
N TYR A 131 -7.16 -5.58 9.24
CA TYR A 131 -6.98 -6.50 10.35
C TYR A 131 -6.80 -7.94 9.84
N THR A 132 -6.27 -8.82 10.67
CA THR A 132 -6.17 -10.25 10.35
C THR A 132 -7.52 -10.92 10.17
N SER A 133 -8.62 -10.32 10.67
CA SER A 133 -10.00 -10.72 10.40
C SER A 133 -10.47 -10.45 8.96
N GLY A 134 -9.74 -9.61 8.19
CA GLY A 134 -10.10 -9.18 6.85
C GLY A 134 -10.84 -7.85 6.76
N ALA A 135 -11.23 -7.27 7.87
CA ALA A 135 -11.87 -5.97 7.88
C ALA A 135 -10.85 -4.84 7.66
N PRO A 136 -11.04 -3.93 6.68
CA PRO A 136 -10.16 -2.79 6.51
C PRO A 136 -10.44 -1.72 7.57
N ILE A 137 -9.39 -1.20 8.23
CA ILE A 137 -9.50 0.03 9.04
C ILE A 137 -9.87 1.19 8.13
N GLN A 138 -9.24 1.26 6.95
CA GLN A 138 -9.46 2.34 6.00
C GLN A 138 -10.46 1.90 4.92
N PRO A 139 -11.74 2.30 5.01
CA PRO A 139 -12.67 2.13 3.90
C PRO A 139 -12.22 2.98 2.71
N LEU A 140 -12.82 2.75 1.54
CA LEU A 140 -12.53 3.53 0.34
C LEU A 140 -12.81 5.01 0.59
N TYR A 141 -11.77 5.85 0.60
CA TYR A 141 -11.82 7.24 1.04
C TYR A 141 -11.04 8.16 0.09
N ASN A 142 -11.59 9.34 -0.23
CA ASN A 142 -11.02 10.33 -1.13
C ASN A 142 -10.87 11.73 -0.52
N GLY A 143 -10.73 11.82 0.79
CA GLY A 143 -10.57 13.12 1.48
C GLY A 143 -9.12 13.62 1.57
N HIS A 144 -8.15 12.86 1.07
CA HIS A 144 -6.77 13.32 0.97
C HIS A 144 -6.46 13.90 -0.41
N SER A 145 -5.47 14.77 -0.47
CA SER A 145 -4.95 15.32 -1.73
C SER A 145 -3.80 14.49 -2.29
N GLU A 146 -3.43 14.78 -3.52
CA GLU A 146 -2.31 14.17 -4.25
C GLU A 146 -0.94 14.35 -3.58
N THR A 147 -0.83 15.33 -2.65
CA THR A 147 0.41 15.65 -1.92
C THR A 147 0.42 15.16 -0.47
N TRP A 148 -0.69 14.54 -0.01
CA TRP A 148 -0.77 14.05 1.36
C TRP A 148 -0.06 12.70 1.52
N ALA A 149 0.77 12.59 2.56
CA ALA A 149 1.29 11.31 3.02
C ALA A 149 1.34 11.30 4.55
N ASP A 150 0.80 10.27 5.16
CA ASP A 150 0.99 9.98 6.58
C ASP A 150 1.69 8.62 6.76
N TYR A 151 2.11 8.33 7.97
CA TYR A 151 2.89 7.14 8.33
C TYR A 151 2.25 5.81 7.87
N SER A 152 0.93 5.77 7.70
CA SER A 152 0.20 4.55 7.36
C SER A 152 0.05 4.34 5.85
N HIS A 153 0.44 5.30 5.00
CA HIS A 153 0.43 5.11 3.54
C HIS A 153 1.46 4.06 3.14
N GLY A 154 1.04 3.12 2.30
CA GLY A 154 1.88 2.14 1.64
C GLY A 154 1.72 2.24 0.13
N ILE A 155 2.81 2.05 -0.60
CA ILE A 155 2.81 2.03 -2.06
C ILE A 155 3.07 0.62 -2.52
N ARG A 156 2.01 -0.04 -3.01
CA ARG A 156 2.07 -1.35 -3.64
C ARG A 156 2.12 -1.16 -5.15
N LEU A 157 3.17 -1.63 -5.78
CA LEU A 157 3.27 -1.59 -7.23
C LEU A 157 2.72 -2.89 -7.83
N VAL A 158 1.97 -2.74 -8.91
CA VAL A 158 1.43 -3.83 -9.73
C VAL A 158 2.03 -3.72 -11.11
N HIS A 159 2.56 -4.80 -11.65
CA HIS A 159 3.11 -4.82 -13.00
C HIS A 159 2.01 -4.46 -14.01
N ARG A 160 2.34 -3.65 -15.02
CA ARG A 160 1.37 -3.13 -15.99
C ARG A 160 0.74 -4.24 -16.84
N LEU A 161 1.53 -5.24 -17.21
CA LEU A 161 1.04 -6.37 -17.98
C LEU A 161 0.44 -7.44 -17.07
N VAL A 162 -0.70 -7.98 -17.49
CA VAL A 162 -1.36 -9.12 -16.87
C VAL A 162 -1.29 -10.32 -17.80
N THR A 163 -1.48 -11.52 -17.26
CA THR A 163 -1.59 -12.72 -18.07
C THR A 163 -3.04 -13.21 -18.05
N ILE A 164 -3.65 -13.37 -19.22
CA ILE A 164 -5.02 -13.89 -19.38
C ILE A 164 -4.93 -15.23 -20.10
N ASN A 165 -5.36 -16.33 -19.47
CA ASN A 165 -5.29 -17.69 -20.00
C ASN A 165 -3.88 -18.05 -20.53
N GLY A 166 -2.83 -17.60 -19.85
CA GLY A 166 -1.44 -17.84 -20.23
C GLY A 166 -0.83 -16.84 -21.23
N THR A 167 -1.62 -15.95 -21.81
CA THR A 167 -1.14 -14.91 -22.75
C THR A 167 -0.94 -13.59 -22.02
N SER A 168 0.25 -12.98 -22.19
CA SER A 168 0.55 -11.64 -21.62
C SER A 168 -0.15 -10.56 -22.46
N VAL A 169 -0.82 -9.63 -21.78
CA VAL A 169 -1.54 -8.50 -22.37
C VAL A 169 -1.31 -7.24 -21.54
#